data_9a94440d86070aea90e1ca9c8f0c399e
#
_entry.id   9a94440d86070aea90e1ca9c8f0c399e
#
_cell.length_a   1.000
_cell.length_b   1.000
_cell.length_c   1.000
_cell.angle_alpha   90.00
_cell.angle_beta   90.00
_cell.angle_gamma   90.00
#
_symmetry.space_group_name_H-M   'P 1'
#
loop_
_entity.id
_entity.type
_entity.pdbx_description
1 polymer ?
#
loop_
_entity_poly.entity_id
_entity_poly.type
_entity_poly.pdbx_seq_one_letter_code
_entity_poly.pdbx_strand_id
1 'polypeptide(L)'
;MKLRKISAVLLSMAMAVSMAGCSSGGGGNAADTGAAAESTEGAESTDGAEEEGASAASKDTYRVCFVARASADTFAAWLTSEMKAAAAGYDNIELTCVSGEADDNTENGLLEDCITKEYDLVIVQSNNNAAQAPYVQQLTDAGIPVITTNPTTHQDDLDGSGDNSVLTGTGTVDADPIAQAQVGAERAVEEVPENANVVVLRGPSGNFHAEKRREAWDTYFFSQREDVNILYEDYANWNSDEALTLMEAWIQSGTHVDAIISMNDNMAAGAIEAIRQNPDYVNADGTTNFLAYGVDGTAQGCLLIKEGMLTCTALQSASDLAKKNMEYASKVLNGEMAITDVNDYVDAPEINAENVDEYIQIYVDNGEISANQLGE
;
A
#
# COMPACT_ATOMS: atom_id res chain seq x y z
N MET A 1 -41.57 -37.99 -3.93
CA MET A 1 -41.74 -38.84 -5.11
C MET A 1 -40.99 -38.22 -6.30
N LYS A 2 -40.06 -38.95 -6.90
CA LYS A 2 -39.21 -38.73 -8.08
C LYS A 2 -37.99 -37.82 -7.95
N LEU A 3 -36.85 -38.48 -7.63
CA LEU A 3 -35.50 -38.13 -8.03
C LEU A 3 -35.34 -37.97 -9.52
N ARG A 4 -34.59 -36.98 -9.99
CA ARG A 4 -33.94 -37.04 -11.31
C ARG A 4 -32.43 -36.83 -11.12
N LYS A 5 -31.68 -37.90 -11.34
CA LYS A 5 -30.24 -37.93 -11.55
C LYS A 5 -29.93 -37.38 -12.93
N ILE A 6 -28.96 -36.53 -13.09
CA ILE A 6 -28.31 -36.23 -14.37
C ILE A 6 -26.82 -36.49 -14.21
N SER A 7 -26.37 -37.35 -15.14
CA SER A 7 -25.06 -37.98 -15.17
C SER A 7 -23.97 -37.03 -15.68
N ALA A 8 -22.77 -37.21 -15.15
CA ALA A 8 -21.50 -36.69 -15.64
C ALA A 8 -21.13 -37.33 -16.98
N VAL A 9 -20.60 -36.50 -17.88
CA VAL A 9 -19.85 -36.97 -19.05
C VAL A 9 -18.47 -36.39 -18.98
N LEU A 10 -17.52 -37.27 -18.68
CA LEU A 10 -16.08 -37.07 -18.82
C LEU A 10 -15.73 -37.23 -20.30
N LEU A 11 -15.07 -36.23 -20.88
CA LEU A 11 -14.41 -36.38 -22.19
C LEU A 11 -12.93 -36.12 -22.01
N SER A 12 -12.16 -37.20 -21.93
CA SER A 12 -10.72 -37.24 -22.02
C SER A 12 -10.26 -37.20 -23.47
N MET A 13 -9.39 -36.26 -23.82
CA MET A 13 -8.66 -36.30 -25.09
C MET A 13 -7.16 -36.28 -24.81
N ALA A 14 -6.56 -37.44 -24.99
CA ALA A 14 -5.12 -37.64 -25.09
C ALA A 14 -4.68 -37.29 -26.53
N MET A 15 -3.59 -36.51 -26.66
CA MET A 15 -2.85 -36.48 -27.94
C MET A 15 -1.37 -36.73 -27.68
N ALA A 16 -0.88 -37.64 -28.51
CA ALA A 16 0.39 -38.32 -28.44
C ALA A 16 1.54 -37.49 -29.05
N VAL A 17 2.69 -37.80 -28.48
CA VAL A 17 4.08 -37.49 -28.91
C VAL A 17 4.36 -38.02 -30.33
N SER A 18 5.09 -37.23 -31.12
CA SER A 18 5.91 -37.78 -32.21
C SER A 18 7.29 -37.11 -32.22
N MET A 19 8.29 -37.92 -31.87
CA MET A 19 9.71 -37.70 -32.15
C MET A 19 10.05 -38.14 -33.56
N ALA A 20 10.91 -37.36 -34.24
CA ALA A 20 11.87 -37.82 -35.25
C ALA A 20 12.95 -36.71 -35.29
N GLY A 21 14.20 -36.87 -35.12
CA GLY A 21 15.17 -37.95 -35.30
C GLY A 21 15.93 -37.79 -36.63
N CYS A 22 17.26 -37.66 -36.52
CA CYS A 22 18.35 -37.86 -37.46
C CYS A 22 19.16 -36.59 -37.76
N SER A 23 20.41 -36.43 -37.35
CA SER A 23 21.63 -37.26 -37.49
C SER A 23 22.56 -36.78 -38.63
N SER A 24 23.81 -36.62 -38.22
CA SER A 24 25.06 -36.77 -38.91
C SER A 24 25.66 -35.49 -39.55
N GLY A 25 26.89 -35.15 -39.39
CA GLY A 25 28.07 -35.79 -38.88
C GLY A 25 29.32 -35.06 -39.35
N GLY A 26 30.35 -35.23 -38.61
CA GLY A 26 31.75 -35.33 -39.03
C GLY A 26 32.50 -34.00 -39.23
N GLY A 27 33.55 -33.73 -38.61
CA GLY A 27 34.72 -34.38 -38.27
C GLY A 27 35.92 -33.53 -38.58
N GLY A 28 36.86 -33.50 -37.68
CA GLY A 28 38.29 -33.62 -37.95
C GLY A 28 39.09 -32.35 -37.64
N ASN A 29 39.73 -32.33 -36.49
CA ASN A 29 41.15 -32.60 -36.24
C ASN A 29 42.13 -31.44 -36.59
N ALA A 30 42.73 -30.93 -35.58
CA ALA A 30 44.04 -31.15 -35.00
C ALA A 30 45.09 -30.07 -35.22
N ALA A 31 45.65 -29.69 -34.07
CA ALA A 31 47.06 -29.46 -33.75
C ALA A 31 47.74 -28.27 -34.44
N ASP A 32 48.61 -27.56 -33.87
CA ASP A 32 49.60 -27.77 -32.81
C ASP A 32 50.49 -26.49 -32.71
N THR A 33 51.15 -26.33 -31.57
CA THR A 33 52.39 -25.61 -31.29
C THR A 33 52.42 -24.08 -31.53
N GLY A 34 52.98 -23.28 -30.68
CA GLY A 34 53.83 -23.42 -29.50
C GLY A 34 54.70 -22.19 -29.32
N ALA A 35 55.03 -21.94 -28.09
CA ALA A 35 56.24 -21.27 -27.60
C ALA A 35 56.37 -19.74 -27.76
N ALA A 36 56.29 -19.02 -26.67
CA ALA A 36 57.32 -18.63 -25.70
C ALA A 36 58.03 -17.28 -25.96
N ALA A 37 57.97 -16.47 -24.88
CA ALA A 37 58.98 -15.62 -24.27
C ALA A 37 59.35 -14.32 -25.03
N GLU A 38 59.45 -13.18 -24.43
CA GLU A 38 60.18 -12.69 -23.30
C GLU A 38 59.89 -11.18 -23.09
N SER A 39 59.81 -10.81 -21.85
CA SER A 39 60.04 -9.56 -21.16
C SER A 39 60.69 -8.38 -21.89
N THR A 40 60.19 -7.19 -21.58
CA THR A 40 61.06 -6.09 -21.07
C THR A 40 60.21 -5.05 -20.30
N GLU A 41 60.82 -4.62 -19.19
CA GLU A 41 60.40 -3.57 -18.25
C GLU A 41 60.30 -2.18 -18.87
N GLY A 42 59.51 -1.36 -18.25
CA GLY A 42 59.89 0.01 -18.01
C GLY A 42 58.87 1.10 -18.25
N ALA A 43 58.48 1.70 -17.17
CA ALA A 43 58.22 3.13 -16.93
C ALA A 43 56.84 3.50 -16.46
N GLU A 44 56.83 3.92 -15.18
CA GLU A 44 55.81 4.71 -14.52
C GLU A 44 55.35 5.91 -15.35
N SER A 45 54.02 6.10 -15.40
CA SER A 45 53.45 7.43 -15.39
C SER A 45 52.15 7.38 -14.66
N THR A 46 52.15 8.00 -13.49
CA THR A 46 50.98 8.46 -12.73
C THR A 46 50.18 9.41 -13.62
N ASP A 47 48.98 9.01 -13.95
CA ASP A 47 47.96 9.99 -14.36
C ASP A 47 46.70 9.71 -13.57
N GLY A 48 46.33 10.67 -12.71
CA GLY A 48 45.14 10.63 -11.90
C GLY A 48 43.95 10.78 -12.82
N ALA A 49 43.15 9.73 -12.92
CA ALA A 49 41.80 9.85 -13.42
C ALA A 49 40.95 10.52 -12.32
N GLU A 50 40.74 11.82 -12.44
CA GLU A 50 39.59 12.47 -11.83
C GLU A 50 38.34 11.81 -12.42
N GLU A 51 37.56 11.13 -11.55
CA GLU A 51 36.17 10.78 -11.86
C GLU A 51 35.41 12.10 -12.01
N GLU A 52 35.28 12.57 -13.24
CA GLU A 52 34.26 13.54 -13.60
C GLU A 52 32.92 12.89 -13.33
N GLY A 53 32.30 13.21 -12.19
CA GLY A 53 30.87 13.00 -11.96
C GLY A 53 30.14 13.66 -13.12
N ALA A 54 29.54 12.86 -13.98
CA ALA A 54 28.65 13.33 -15.01
C ALA A 54 27.47 14.05 -14.33
N SER A 55 27.55 15.36 -14.22
CA SER A 55 26.41 16.22 -13.93
C SER A 55 25.39 15.97 -15.05
N ALA A 56 24.34 15.22 -14.74
CA ALA A 56 23.21 15.09 -15.65
C ALA A 56 22.71 16.51 -15.98
N ALA A 57 22.70 16.85 -17.28
CA ALA A 57 22.16 18.12 -17.74
C ALA A 57 20.71 18.21 -17.28
N SER A 58 20.35 19.22 -16.50
CA SER A 58 18.98 19.43 -16.05
C SER A 58 18.06 19.55 -17.26
N LYS A 59 17.00 18.76 -17.30
CA LYS A 59 15.95 18.91 -18.31
C LYS A 59 15.11 20.15 -18.00
N ASP A 60 14.54 20.78 -19.03
CA ASP A 60 13.59 21.87 -18.84
C ASP A 60 12.31 21.40 -18.13
N THR A 61 11.92 20.14 -18.37
CA THR A 61 10.75 19.52 -17.74
C THR A 61 10.99 18.01 -17.55
N TYR A 62 10.71 17.52 -16.37
CA TYR A 62 10.74 16.10 -16.00
C TYR A 62 9.34 15.51 -16.02
N ARG A 63 9.21 14.30 -16.52
CA ARG A 63 7.94 13.54 -16.54
C ARG A 63 7.94 12.55 -15.40
N VAL A 64 7.05 12.76 -14.44
CA VAL A 64 6.85 11.89 -13.27
C VAL A 64 5.53 11.13 -13.40
N CYS A 65 5.52 9.83 -13.12
CA CYS A 65 4.31 9.03 -13.05
C CYS A 65 4.02 8.62 -11.61
N PHE A 66 2.82 8.88 -11.13
CA PHE A 66 2.29 8.27 -9.92
C PHE A 66 1.33 7.14 -10.30
N VAL A 67 1.69 5.91 -9.95
CA VAL A 67 0.86 4.72 -10.11
C VAL A 67 0.16 4.48 -8.78
N ALA A 68 -1.11 4.83 -8.70
CA ALA A 68 -1.96 4.62 -7.53
C ALA A 68 -2.61 3.22 -7.59
N ARG A 69 -2.79 2.56 -6.44
CA ARG A 69 -3.36 1.21 -6.38
C ARG A 69 -4.82 1.14 -6.86
N ALA A 70 -5.65 2.12 -6.51
CA ALA A 70 -7.07 2.10 -6.90
C ALA A 70 -7.70 3.50 -6.84
N SER A 71 -8.53 3.85 -7.82
CA SER A 71 -9.29 5.10 -7.84
C SER A 71 -10.52 5.06 -6.94
N ALA A 72 -11.07 3.88 -6.68
CA ALA A 72 -12.23 3.66 -5.79
C ALA A 72 -11.85 3.55 -4.30
N ASP A 73 -10.59 3.40 -3.97
CA ASP A 73 -10.08 3.45 -2.60
C ASP A 73 -10.02 4.90 -2.11
N THR A 74 -10.71 5.19 -1.01
CA THR A 74 -10.84 6.55 -0.47
C THR A 74 -9.48 7.18 -0.18
N PHE A 75 -8.55 6.44 0.45
CA PHE A 75 -7.23 6.97 0.76
C PHE A 75 -6.37 7.16 -0.50
N ALA A 76 -6.37 6.18 -1.42
CA ALA A 76 -5.61 6.29 -2.66
C ALA A 76 -6.11 7.45 -3.55
N ALA A 77 -7.42 7.69 -3.58
CA ALA A 77 -8.02 8.83 -4.27
C ALA A 77 -7.60 10.16 -3.61
N TRP A 78 -7.62 10.24 -2.27
CA TRP A 78 -7.15 11.40 -1.53
C TRP A 78 -5.66 11.67 -1.79
N LEU A 79 -4.80 10.66 -1.64
CA LEU A 79 -3.37 10.79 -1.96
C LEU A 79 -3.15 11.25 -3.41
N THR A 80 -3.91 10.72 -4.38
CA THR A 80 -3.83 11.15 -5.79
C THR A 80 -4.18 12.62 -5.96
N SER A 81 -5.18 13.12 -5.24
CA SER A 81 -5.56 14.54 -5.26
C SER A 81 -4.45 15.42 -4.68
N GLU A 82 -3.91 15.03 -3.53
CA GLU A 82 -2.82 15.74 -2.87
C GLU A 82 -1.52 15.72 -3.69
N MET A 83 -1.21 14.61 -4.37
CA MET A 83 -0.06 14.52 -5.29
C MET A 83 -0.17 15.54 -6.43
N LYS A 84 -1.36 15.70 -7.02
CA LYS A 84 -1.60 16.70 -8.06
C LYS A 84 -1.46 18.13 -7.51
N ALA A 85 -1.97 18.37 -6.31
CA ALA A 85 -1.85 19.67 -5.64
C ALA A 85 -0.40 20.00 -5.32
N ALA A 86 0.36 19.04 -4.76
CA ALA A 86 1.76 19.22 -4.46
C ALA A 86 2.62 19.43 -5.71
N ALA A 87 2.36 18.68 -6.80
CA ALA A 87 3.07 18.81 -8.05
C ALA A 87 2.91 20.20 -8.69
N ALA A 88 1.78 20.88 -8.48
CA ALA A 88 1.55 22.23 -8.99
C ALA A 88 2.52 23.29 -8.44
N GLY A 89 3.28 22.96 -7.38
CA GLY A 89 4.34 23.80 -6.84
C GLY A 89 5.69 23.70 -7.56
N TYR A 90 5.82 22.82 -8.59
CA TYR A 90 7.07 22.53 -9.29
C TYR A 90 6.92 22.81 -10.80
N ASP A 91 7.44 23.95 -11.27
CA ASP A 91 7.32 24.37 -12.67
C ASP A 91 8.02 23.42 -13.66
N ASN A 92 8.99 22.63 -13.18
CA ASN A 92 9.79 21.71 -14.00
C ASN A 92 9.36 20.24 -13.86
N ILE A 93 8.19 19.95 -13.25
CA ILE A 93 7.68 18.58 -13.12
C ILE A 93 6.28 18.48 -13.75
N GLU A 94 6.12 17.57 -14.70
CA GLU A 94 4.84 17.16 -15.26
C GLU A 94 4.42 15.83 -14.62
N LEU A 95 3.45 15.87 -13.68
CA LEU A 95 2.93 14.69 -13.00
C LEU A 95 1.78 14.06 -13.78
N THR A 96 1.91 12.78 -14.12
CA THR A 96 0.83 11.93 -14.61
C THR A 96 0.39 10.98 -13.50
N CYS A 97 -0.90 10.92 -13.18
CA CYS A 97 -1.45 9.95 -12.23
C CYS A 97 -2.26 8.91 -12.98
N VAL A 98 -2.00 7.64 -12.72
CA VAL A 98 -2.73 6.47 -13.26
C VAL A 98 -3.16 5.57 -12.11
N SER A 99 -4.14 4.69 -12.33
CA SER A 99 -4.71 3.84 -11.29
C SER A 99 -4.68 2.37 -11.69
N GLY A 100 -4.24 1.49 -10.79
CA GLY A 100 -4.25 0.03 -10.94
C GLY A 100 -5.61 -0.63 -10.73
N GLU A 101 -6.63 0.15 -10.29
CA GLU A 101 -8.02 -0.30 -10.09
C GLU A 101 -8.15 -1.54 -9.17
N ALA A 102 -7.27 -1.66 -8.17
CA ALA A 102 -7.15 -2.78 -7.24
C ALA A 102 -6.95 -4.15 -7.95
N ASP A 103 -6.37 -4.13 -9.15
CA ASP A 103 -6.05 -5.32 -9.95
C ASP A 103 -4.55 -5.38 -10.23
N ASP A 104 -3.89 -6.41 -9.70
CA ASP A 104 -2.44 -6.56 -9.78
C ASP A 104 -1.93 -6.59 -11.23
N ASN A 105 -2.67 -7.18 -12.16
CA ASN A 105 -2.24 -7.24 -13.57
C ASN A 105 -2.35 -5.88 -14.25
N THR A 106 -3.39 -5.12 -13.92
CA THR A 106 -3.56 -3.75 -14.43
C THR A 106 -2.42 -2.87 -13.92
N GLU A 107 -2.10 -2.94 -12.63
CA GLU A 107 -1.01 -2.17 -12.04
C GLU A 107 0.34 -2.55 -12.62
N ASN A 108 0.63 -3.86 -12.76
CA ASN A 108 1.84 -4.37 -13.39
C ASN A 108 2.00 -3.85 -14.83
N GLY A 109 0.92 -3.85 -15.62
CA GLY A 109 0.93 -3.29 -16.98
C GLY A 109 1.22 -1.79 -17.00
N LEU A 110 0.76 -1.02 -16.00
CA LEU A 110 1.07 0.40 -15.86
C LEU A 110 2.54 0.64 -15.53
N LEU A 111 3.16 -0.21 -14.70
CA LEU A 111 4.59 -0.15 -14.38
C LEU A 111 5.45 -0.45 -15.63
N GLU A 112 5.11 -1.47 -16.43
CA GLU A 112 5.76 -1.74 -17.73
C GLU A 112 5.58 -0.57 -18.71
N ASP A 113 4.40 0.04 -18.74
CA ASP A 113 4.11 1.22 -19.53
C ASP A 113 5.00 2.41 -19.15
N CYS A 114 5.34 2.56 -17.87
CA CYS A 114 6.24 3.62 -17.41
C CYS A 114 7.64 3.50 -18.04
N ILE A 115 8.16 2.29 -18.21
CA ILE A 115 9.42 2.02 -18.91
C ILE A 115 9.28 2.42 -20.40
N THR A 116 8.24 1.92 -21.06
CA THR A 116 8.01 2.16 -22.49
C THR A 116 7.81 3.65 -22.81
N LYS A 117 7.18 4.38 -21.89
CA LYS A 117 6.94 5.83 -22.02
C LYS A 117 8.13 6.68 -21.57
N GLU A 118 9.20 6.07 -21.06
CA GLU A 118 10.43 6.72 -20.64
C GLU A 118 10.16 7.86 -19.62
N TYR A 119 9.44 7.55 -18.52
CA TYR A 119 9.30 8.49 -17.42
C TYR A 119 10.65 8.73 -16.72
N ASP A 120 10.84 9.93 -16.21
CA ASP A 120 12.08 10.34 -15.54
C ASP A 120 12.14 9.88 -14.07
N LEU A 121 10.97 9.65 -13.46
CA LEU A 121 10.81 9.07 -12.12
C LEU A 121 9.40 8.46 -12.00
N VAL A 122 9.29 7.37 -11.28
CA VAL A 122 8.01 6.73 -10.97
C VAL A 122 7.79 6.67 -9.47
N ILE A 123 6.59 7.05 -9.02
CA ILE A 123 6.13 6.88 -7.64
C ILE A 123 5.09 5.77 -7.66
N VAL A 124 5.25 4.75 -6.80
CA VAL A 124 4.42 3.53 -6.82
C VAL A 124 3.71 3.36 -5.49
N GLN A 125 2.39 3.25 -5.54
CA GLN A 125 1.54 2.85 -4.42
C GLN A 125 1.00 1.44 -4.68
N SER A 126 1.72 0.42 -4.23
CA SER A 126 1.41 -0.98 -4.55
C SER A 126 0.10 -1.47 -3.93
N ASN A 127 -0.71 -2.17 -4.72
CA ASN A 127 -1.87 -2.92 -4.23
C ASN A 127 -1.43 -4.19 -3.47
N ASN A 128 -0.51 -4.94 -4.06
CA ASN A 128 0.08 -6.17 -3.51
C ASN A 128 1.60 -6.12 -3.70
N ASN A 129 2.33 -5.92 -2.62
CA ASN A 129 3.78 -5.70 -2.68
C ASN A 129 4.52 -6.81 -3.45
N ALA A 130 4.25 -8.08 -3.14
CA ALA A 130 4.91 -9.20 -3.80
C ALA A 130 4.57 -9.32 -5.30
N ALA A 131 3.37 -8.88 -5.71
CA ALA A 131 2.99 -8.88 -7.12
C ALA A 131 3.67 -7.75 -7.90
N GLN A 132 3.87 -6.58 -7.29
CA GLN A 132 4.47 -5.41 -7.93
C GLN A 132 5.99 -5.35 -7.80
N ALA A 133 6.63 -5.94 -6.77
CA ALA A 133 8.08 -5.86 -6.54
C ALA A 133 8.94 -6.23 -7.76
N PRO A 134 8.64 -7.30 -8.55
CA PRO A 134 9.39 -7.62 -9.76
C PRO A 134 9.32 -6.51 -10.84
N TYR A 135 8.21 -5.78 -10.93
CA TYR A 135 8.03 -4.68 -11.89
C TYR A 135 8.69 -3.40 -11.41
N VAL A 136 8.68 -3.15 -10.11
CA VAL A 136 9.48 -2.08 -9.48
C VAL A 136 10.97 -2.32 -9.74
N GLN A 137 11.44 -3.57 -9.60
CA GLN A 137 12.82 -3.92 -9.95
C GLN A 137 13.13 -3.68 -11.44
N GLN A 138 12.22 -4.00 -12.35
CA GLN A 138 12.40 -3.74 -13.77
C GLN A 138 12.52 -2.23 -14.08
N LEU A 139 11.80 -1.36 -13.37
CA LEU A 139 11.96 0.09 -13.49
C LEU A 139 13.36 0.52 -13.07
N THR A 140 13.87 0.03 -11.94
CA THR A 140 15.23 0.35 -11.47
C THR A 140 16.31 -0.19 -12.41
N ASP A 141 16.12 -1.42 -12.94
CA ASP A 141 17.03 -2.02 -13.94
C ASP A 141 17.05 -1.24 -15.26
N ALA A 142 15.95 -0.59 -15.62
CA ALA A 142 15.87 0.33 -16.74
C ALA A 142 16.49 1.72 -16.46
N GLY A 143 16.99 1.94 -15.24
CA GLY A 143 17.60 3.20 -14.82
C GLY A 143 16.60 4.30 -14.46
N ILE A 144 15.33 3.96 -14.24
CA ILE A 144 14.29 4.90 -13.80
C ILE A 144 14.28 4.93 -12.27
N PRO A 145 14.52 6.09 -11.63
CA PRO A 145 14.37 6.23 -10.18
C PRO A 145 12.94 5.92 -9.73
N VAL A 146 12.79 5.14 -8.64
CA VAL A 146 11.49 4.77 -8.09
C VAL A 146 11.40 5.17 -6.63
N ILE A 147 10.32 5.86 -6.26
CA ILE A 147 9.88 6.04 -4.85
C ILE A 147 8.69 5.12 -4.62
N THR A 148 8.77 4.22 -3.64
CA THR A 148 7.62 3.44 -3.19
C THR A 148 6.93 4.17 -2.05
N THR A 149 5.59 4.20 -2.06
CA THR A 149 4.81 4.96 -1.08
C THR A 149 3.52 4.24 -0.74
N ASN A 150 3.21 4.11 0.51
CA ASN A 150 1.91 3.61 1.02
C ASN A 150 1.35 2.38 0.26
N PRO A 151 2.08 1.24 0.27
CA PRO A 151 3.20 0.91 1.16
C PRO A 151 4.59 0.99 0.52
N THR A 152 5.62 1.00 1.39
CA THR A 152 7.01 0.70 1.02
C THR A 152 7.10 -0.68 0.41
N THR A 153 7.91 -0.85 -0.64
CA THR A 153 8.29 -2.17 -1.17
C THR A 153 9.60 -2.61 -0.53
N HIS A 154 9.67 -3.84 -0.04
CA HIS A 154 10.82 -4.39 0.66
C HIS A 154 11.53 -5.45 -0.18
N GLN A 155 12.76 -5.81 0.22
CA GLN A 155 13.51 -6.87 -0.44
C GLN A 155 12.80 -8.22 -0.33
N ASP A 156 12.15 -8.49 0.80
CA ASP A 156 11.35 -9.70 1.01
C ASP A 156 10.19 -9.85 0.01
N ASP A 157 9.56 -8.74 -0.39
CA ASP A 157 8.49 -8.74 -1.38
C ASP A 157 8.95 -9.26 -2.74
N LEU A 158 10.25 -9.05 -3.06
CA LEU A 158 10.84 -9.50 -4.33
C LEU A 158 11.30 -10.96 -4.30
N ASP A 159 11.92 -11.41 -3.19
CA ASP A 159 12.67 -12.67 -3.18
C ASP A 159 12.29 -13.66 -2.06
N GLY A 160 11.40 -13.26 -1.15
CA GLY A 160 10.95 -14.09 -0.04
C GLY A 160 12.05 -14.40 0.98
N SER A 161 13.07 -13.52 1.09
CA SER A 161 14.24 -13.74 1.95
C SER A 161 14.00 -13.49 3.44
N GLY A 162 12.92 -12.79 3.78
CA GLY A 162 12.67 -12.24 5.12
C GLY A 162 13.44 -10.95 5.39
N ASP A 163 14.07 -10.34 4.38
CA ASP A 163 14.76 -9.05 4.49
C ASP A 163 13.77 -7.90 4.34
N ASN A 164 13.44 -7.25 5.44
CA ASN A 164 12.52 -6.09 5.49
C ASN A 164 13.21 -4.75 5.17
N SER A 165 14.41 -4.75 4.60
CA SER A 165 15.00 -3.50 4.08
C SER A 165 14.22 -3.01 2.84
N VAL A 166 14.25 -1.70 2.60
CA VAL A 166 13.67 -1.11 1.37
C VAL A 166 14.28 -1.80 0.15
N LEU A 167 13.47 -2.08 -0.88
CA LEU A 167 13.92 -2.74 -2.09
C LEU A 167 15.13 -2.03 -2.70
N THR A 168 16.18 -2.80 -2.99
CA THR A 168 17.45 -2.26 -3.47
C THR A 168 17.26 -1.40 -4.72
N GLY A 169 17.84 -0.19 -4.70
CA GLY A 169 17.77 0.75 -5.84
C GLY A 169 16.54 1.66 -5.82
N THR A 170 15.65 1.53 -4.82
CA THR A 170 14.50 2.41 -4.66
C THR A 170 14.65 3.34 -3.46
N GLY A 171 13.81 4.38 -3.40
CA GLY A 171 13.54 5.16 -2.20
C GLY A 171 12.14 4.86 -1.66
N THR A 172 11.87 5.36 -0.46
CA THR A 172 10.53 5.26 0.14
C THR A 172 10.11 6.55 0.86
N VAL A 173 8.81 6.85 0.73
CA VAL A 173 8.11 7.86 1.54
C VAL A 173 6.81 7.21 2.02
N ASP A 174 6.69 6.91 3.31
CA ASP A 174 5.58 6.10 3.80
C ASP A 174 5.08 6.59 5.18
N ALA A 175 4.16 5.86 5.77
CA ALA A 175 3.74 5.94 7.16
C ALA A 175 3.92 4.55 7.80
N ASP A 176 4.41 4.51 9.05
CA ASP A 176 4.64 3.23 9.74
C ASP A 176 3.31 2.54 10.09
N PRO A 177 2.95 1.42 9.44
CA PRO A 177 1.68 0.74 9.69
C PRO A 177 1.58 0.11 11.09
N ILE A 178 2.72 -0.24 11.71
CA ILE A 178 2.76 -0.72 13.09
C ILE A 178 2.37 0.44 14.02
N ALA A 179 3.03 1.59 13.89
CA ALA A 179 2.74 2.76 14.71
C ALA A 179 1.27 3.24 14.54
N GLN A 180 0.75 3.18 13.33
CA GLN A 180 -0.66 3.53 13.05
C GLN A 180 -1.65 2.63 13.81
N ALA A 181 -1.49 1.32 13.69
CA ALA A 181 -2.42 0.40 14.35
C ALA A 181 -2.20 0.32 15.86
N GLN A 182 -0.98 0.55 16.35
CA GLN A 182 -0.66 0.62 17.78
C GLN A 182 -1.50 1.67 18.50
N VAL A 183 -1.77 2.81 17.88
CA VAL A 183 -2.63 3.88 18.44
C VAL A 183 -3.98 3.33 18.93
N GLY A 184 -4.72 2.70 18.02
CA GLY A 184 -6.03 2.11 18.35
C GLY A 184 -5.93 0.89 19.26
N ALA A 185 -4.88 0.07 19.08
CA ALA A 185 -4.66 -1.15 19.84
C ALA A 185 -4.38 -0.87 21.33
N GLU A 186 -3.50 0.07 21.65
CA GLU A 186 -3.20 0.46 23.04
C GLU A 186 -4.43 1.06 23.71
N ARG A 187 -5.19 1.89 23.01
CA ARG A 187 -6.44 2.44 23.50
C ARG A 187 -7.48 1.34 23.78
N ALA A 188 -7.61 0.37 22.90
CA ALA A 188 -8.53 -0.75 23.04
C ALA A 188 -8.23 -1.63 24.26
N VAL A 189 -6.97 -1.73 24.73
CA VAL A 189 -6.62 -2.46 25.96
C VAL A 189 -7.39 -1.93 27.16
N GLU A 190 -7.57 -0.60 27.25
CA GLU A 190 -8.23 0.06 28.37
C GLU A 190 -9.76 0.15 28.21
N GLU A 191 -10.25 0.30 26.97
CA GLU A 191 -11.65 0.65 26.70
C GLU A 191 -12.55 -0.54 26.36
N VAL A 192 -12.00 -1.58 25.70
CA VAL A 192 -12.79 -2.76 25.30
C VAL A 192 -13.22 -3.55 26.55
N PRO A 193 -14.52 -3.86 26.72
CA PRO A 193 -15.02 -4.59 27.89
C PRO A 193 -14.34 -5.95 28.10
N GLU A 194 -14.34 -6.45 29.33
CA GLU A 194 -13.90 -7.82 29.63
C GLU A 194 -14.78 -8.85 28.90
N ASN A 195 -14.16 -9.89 28.34
CA ASN A 195 -14.80 -10.95 27.55
C ASN A 195 -15.57 -10.45 26.32
N ALA A 196 -15.14 -9.33 25.75
CA ALA A 196 -15.78 -8.72 24.59
C ALA A 196 -15.72 -9.63 23.35
N ASN A 197 -16.75 -9.55 22.51
CA ASN A 197 -16.76 -10.11 21.18
C ASN A 197 -16.34 -9.02 20.18
N VAL A 198 -15.25 -9.24 19.45
CA VAL A 198 -14.75 -8.29 18.49
C VAL A 198 -14.80 -8.86 17.07
N VAL A 199 -14.90 -7.98 16.10
CA VAL A 199 -14.74 -8.31 14.68
C VAL A 199 -13.56 -7.57 14.12
N VAL A 200 -12.85 -8.19 13.14
CA VAL A 200 -11.66 -7.64 12.51
C VAL A 200 -11.88 -7.54 11.01
N LEU A 201 -11.78 -6.30 10.48
CA LEU A 201 -11.86 -6.00 9.06
C LEU A 201 -10.46 -5.75 8.51
N ARG A 202 -9.99 -6.64 7.63
CA ARG A 202 -8.66 -6.60 7.06
C ARG A 202 -8.64 -5.89 5.71
N GLY A 203 -7.52 -5.21 5.41
CA GLY A 203 -7.21 -4.77 4.06
C GLY A 203 -6.84 -5.95 3.13
N PRO A 204 -6.46 -5.69 1.87
CA PRO A 204 -6.15 -6.74 0.90
C PRO A 204 -5.05 -7.68 1.37
N SER A 205 -5.20 -8.97 1.08
CA SER A 205 -4.15 -9.95 1.34
C SER A 205 -2.91 -9.65 0.51
N GLY A 206 -1.73 -9.71 1.14
CA GLY A 206 -0.45 -9.40 0.47
C GLY A 206 -0.12 -7.91 0.40
N ASN A 207 -0.99 -7.03 0.91
CA ASN A 207 -0.66 -5.63 1.12
C ASN A 207 0.11 -5.47 2.44
N PHE A 208 1.30 -4.89 2.39
CA PHE A 208 2.18 -4.75 3.55
C PHE A 208 1.51 -4.01 4.72
N HIS A 209 0.81 -2.90 4.47
CA HIS A 209 0.11 -2.15 5.51
C HIS A 209 -1.00 -2.99 6.16
N ALA A 210 -1.77 -3.76 5.37
CA ALA A 210 -2.84 -4.61 5.91
C ALA A 210 -2.30 -5.67 6.86
N GLU A 211 -1.20 -6.33 6.47
CA GLU A 211 -0.59 -7.38 7.28
C GLU A 211 0.09 -6.81 8.55
N LYS A 212 0.80 -5.69 8.42
CA LYS A 212 1.50 -5.06 9.56
C LYS A 212 0.54 -4.40 10.56
N ARG A 213 -0.55 -3.79 10.10
CA ARG A 213 -1.59 -3.30 11.01
C ARG A 213 -2.23 -4.46 11.78
N ARG A 214 -2.47 -5.61 11.13
CA ARG A 214 -3.00 -6.80 11.81
C ARG A 214 -2.00 -7.37 12.84
N GLU A 215 -0.72 -7.43 12.51
CA GLU A 215 0.37 -7.84 13.42
C GLU A 215 0.45 -6.91 14.65
N ALA A 216 0.29 -5.60 14.45
CA ALA A 216 0.26 -4.65 15.55
C ALA A 216 -0.90 -4.90 16.52
N TRP A 217 -2.10 -5.19 16.02
CA TRP A 217 -3.24 -5.57 16.86
C TRP A 217 -2.96 -6.84 17.66
N ASP A 218 -2.29 -7.84 17.08
CA ASP A 218 -1.87 -9.05 17.83
C ASP A 218 -0.90 -8.68 18.95
N THR A 219 0.07 -7.83 18.64
CA THR A 219 1.15 -7.46 19.55
C THR A 219 0.67 -6.56 20.68
N TYR A 220 -0.11 -5.53 20.37
CA TYR A 220 -0.43 -4.45 21.32
C TYR A 220 -1.81 -4.57 21.97
N PHE A 221 -2.70 -5.43 21.45
CA PHE A 221 -4.03 -5.67 22.02
C PHE A 221 -4.28 -7.14 22.38
N PHE A 222 -4.33 -8.05 21.40
CA PHE A 222 -4.75 -9.43 21.66
C PHE A 222 -3.81 -10.19 22.59
N SER A 223 -2.50 -9.92 22.56
CA SER A 223 -1.53 -10.51 23.49
C SER A 223 -1.74 -10.06 24.94
N GLN A 224 -2.40 -8.94 25.18
CA GLN A 224 -2.67 -8.38 26.50
C GLN A 224 -4.11 -8.66 26.99
N ARG A 225 -5.00 -9.00 26.06
CA ARG A 225 -6.42 -9.21 26.29
C ARG A 225 -6.85 -10.60 25.81
N GLU A 226 -6.28 -11.65 26.42
CA GLU A 226 -6.63 -13.05 26.12
C GLU A 226 -8.10 -13.42 26.44
N ASP A 227 -8.81 -12.56 27.17
CA ASP A 227 -10.22 -12.67 27.47
C ASP A 227 -11.12 -12.30 26.29
N VAL A 228 -10.61 -11.54 25.31
CA VAL A 228 -11.37 -11.06 24.16
C VAL A 228 -11.54 -12.15 23.12
N ASN A 229 -12.75 -12.29 22.59
CA ASN A 229 -13.10 -13.27 21.58
C ASN A 229 -13.16 -12.61 20.19
N ILE A 230 -12.28 -13.02 19.25
CA ILE A 230 -12.43 -12.67 17.84
C ILE A 230 -13.59 -13.48 17.27
N LEU A 231 -14.76 -12.84 17.16
CA LEU A 231 -15.97 -13.48 16.68
C LEU A 231 -15.90 -13.78 15.19
N TYR A 232 -15.42 -12.78 14.41
CA TYR A 232 -15.21 -12.90 12.97
C TYR A 232 -14.01 -12.05 12.55
N GLU A 233 -13.30 -12.51 11.52
CA GLU A 233 -12.22 -11.80 10.85
C GLU A 233 -12.27 -12.13 9.36
N ASP A 234 -12.28 -11.11 8.49
CA ASP A 234 -12.25 -11.31 7.03
C ASP A 234 -11.67 -10.08 6.31
N TYR A 235 -11.35 -10.26 5.03
CA TYR A 235 -10.83 -9.22 4.15
C TYR A 235 -12.00 -8.40 3.59
N ALA A 236 -11.96 -7.09 3.82
CA ALA A 236 -12.86 -6.11 3.22
C ALA A 236 -12.12 -5.15 2.26
N ASN A 237 -10.86 -5.45 1.92
CA ASN A 237 -10.10 -4.94 0.78
C ASN A 237 -10.08 -3.40 0.67
N TRP A 238 -9.99 -2.68 1.80
CA TRP A 238 -10.12 -1.22 1.90
C TRP A 238 -11.48 -0.68 1.42
N ASN A 239 -12.48 -1.53 1.23
CA ASN A 239 -13.76 -1.22 0.61
C ASN A 239 -14.90 -1.15 1.63
N SER A 240 -15.61 -0.03 1.64
CA SER A 240 -16.74 0.23 2.54
C SER A 240 -17.93 -0.70 2.28
N ASP A 241 -18.26 -0.99 1.01
CA ASP A 241 -19.41 -1.83 0.65
C ASP A 241 -19.17 -3.30 1.03
N GLU A 242 -17.91 -3.77 0.90
CA GLU A 242 -17.52 -5.11 1.34
C GLU A 242 -17.60 -5.21 2.86
N ALA A 243 -17.09 -4.21 3.59
CA ALA A 243 -17.16 -4.16 5.06
C ALA A 243 -18.62 -4.11 5.55
N LEU A 244 -19.49 -3.32 4.90
CA LEU A 244 -20.92 -3.28 5.17
C LEU A 244 -21.55 -4.68 5.01
N THR A 245 -21.28 -5.34 3.88
CA THR A 245 -21.80 -6.68 3.58
C THR A 245 -21.35 -7.72 4.60
N LEU A 246 -20.08 -7.69 5.00
CA LEU A 246 -19.54 -8.57 6.04
C LEU A 246 -20.23 -8.32 7.38
N MET A 247 -20.33 -7.06 7.80
CA MET A 247 -20.93 -6.71 9.07
C MET A 247 -22.42 -7.06 9.11
N GLU A 248 -23.19 -6.81 8.05
CA GLU A 248 -24.58 -7.25 7.93
C GLU A 248 -24.72 -8.78 8.11
N ALA A 249 -23.81 -9.56 7.53
CA ALA A 249 -23.82 -11.02 7.69
C ALA A 249 -23.48 -11.44 9.12
N TRP A 250 -22.50 -10.78 9.75
CA TRP A 250 -22.03 -11.12 11.10
C TRP A 250 -23.08 -10.86 12.16
N ILE A 251 -23.79 -9.73 12.12
CA ILE A 251 -24.83 -9.40 13.10
C ILE A 251 -26.06 -10.33 12.99
N GLN A 252 -26.26 -11.00 11.84
CA GLN A 252 -27.33 -12.00 11.70
C GLN A 252 -27.12 -13.25 12.58
N SER A 253 -25.92 -13.48 13.10
CA SER A 253 -25.66 -14.55 14.08
C SER A 253 -26.41 -14.34 15.39
N GLY A 254 -26.83 -13.11 15.68
CA GLY A 254 -27.48 -12.71 16.93
C GLY A 254 -26.51 -12.55 18.10
N THR A 255 -25.20 -12.73 17.90
CA THR A 255 -24.20 -12.42 18.91
C THR A 255 -23.83 -10.94 18.80
N HIS A 256 -23.88 -10.23 19.94
CA HIS A 256 -23.50 -8.81 19.97
C HIS A 256 -22.00 -8.64 19.69
N VAL A 257 -21.67 -7.62 18.91
CA VAL A 257 -20.29 -7.20 18.60
C VAL A 257 -19.99 -5.99 19.49
N ASP A 258 -19.04 -6.16 20.40
CA ASP A 258 -18.66 -5.12 21.35
C ASP A 258 -17.64 -4.14 20.78
N ALA A 259 -16.79 -4.60 19.83
CA ALA A 259 -15.85 -3.72 19.14
C ALA A 259 -15.58 -4.12 17.69
N ILE A 260 -15.39 -3.11 16.85
CA ILE A 260 -15.00 -3.22 15.45
C ILE A 260 -13.56 -2.77 15.34
N ILE A 261 -12.66 -3.67 14.96
CA ILE A 261 -11.25 -3.41 14.68
C ILE A 261 -11.11 -3.33 13.16
N SER A 262 -10.90 -2.13 12.65
CA SER A 262 -10.76 -1.91 11.21
C SER A 262 -9.38 -1.42 10.87
N MET A 263 -8.79 -2.00 9.81
CA MET A 263 -7.45 -1.61 9.37
C MET A 263 -7.45 -0.27 8.61
N ASN A 264 -8.65 0.30 8.31
CA ASN A 264 -8.78 1.68 7.86
C ASN A 264 -10.18 2.28 8.14
N ASP A 265 -10.32 3.59 7.97
CA ASP A 265 -11.57 4.34 8.23
C ASP A 265 -12.69 3.98 7.25
N ASN A 266 -12.35 3.71 5.99
CA ASN A 266 -13.34 3.41 4.95
C ASN A 266 -14.11 2.11 5.25
N MET A 267 -13.39 1.07 5.69
CA MET A 267 -14.03 -0.19 6.12
C MET A 267 -14.78 0.00 7.45
N ALA A 268 -14.22 0.80 8.39
CA ALA A 268 -14.92 1.13 9.63
C ALA A 268 -16.26 1.80 9.33
N ALA A 269 -16.28 2.77 8.41
CA ALA A 269 -17.49 3.46 7.99
C ALA A 269 -18.55 2.50 7.42
N GLY A 270 -18.13 1.54 6.58
CA GLY A 270 -19.04 0.52 6.04
C GLY A 270 -19.65 -0.37 7.12
N ALA A 271 -18.83 -0.85 8.06
CA ALA A 271 -19.32 -1.66 9.18
C ALA A 271 -20.26 -0.87 10.11
N ILE A 272 -19.93 0.39 10.39
CA ILE A 272 -20.78 1.28 11.20
C ILE A 272 -22.12 1.52 10.49
N GLU A 273 -22.13 1.70 9.17
CA GLU A 273 -23.39 1.88 8.41
C GLU A 273 -24.32 0.68 8.54
N ALA A 274 -23.80 -0.54 8.60
CA ALA A 274 -24.60 -1.76 8.80
C ALA A 274 -25.36 -1.78 10.14
N ILE A 275 -24.84 -1.11 11.17
CA ILE A 275 -25.36 -1.18 12.54
C ILE A 275 -25.94 0.14 13.06
N ARG A 276 -25.71 1.27 12.40
CA ARG A 276 -26.12 2.60 12.93
C ARG A 276 -27.65 2.77 13.11
N GLN A 277 -28.47 1.99 12.43
CA GLN A 277 -29.92 1.98 12.56
C GLN A 277 -30.44 0.87 13.49
N ASN A 278 -29.54 0.03 14.01
CA ASN A 278 -29.91 -1.09 14.87
C ASN A 278 -29.93 -0.65 16.33
N PRO A 279 -31.11 -0.74 17.05
CA PRO A 279 -31.23 -0.31 18.44
C PRO A 279 -30.42 -1.15 19.43
N ASP A 280 -29.88 -2.30 19.02
CA ASP A 280 -28.97 -3.09 19.84
C ASP A 280 -27.55 -2.48 19.86
N TYR A 281 -27.24 -1.58 18.93
CA TYR A 281 -25.95 -0.92 18.79
C TYR A 281 -26.00 0.59 19.03
N VAL A 282 -27.09 1.25 18.65
CA VAL A 282 -27.26 2.71 18.82
C VAL A 282 -28.52 3.01 19.59
N ASN A 283 -28.37 3.62 20.75
CA ASN A 283 -29.47 4.00 21.63
C ASN A 283 -30.29 5.16 21.06
N ALA A 284 -31.50 5.35 21.57
CA ALA A 284 -32.37 6.43 21.11
C ALA A 284 -31.82 7.86 21.37
N ASP A 285 -30.87 8.00 22.28
CA ASP A 285 -30.16 9.27 22.57
C ASP A 285 -28.92 9.47 21.74
N GLY A 286 -28.61 8.53 20.82
CA GLY A 286 -27.43 8.57 19.93
C GLY A 286 -26.15 7.97 20.52
N THR A 287 -26.16 7.51 21.78
CA THR A 287 -25.01 6.80 22.35
C THR A 287 -24.86 5.40 21.75
N THR A 288 -23.64 4.90 21.67
CA THR A 288 -23.34 3.58 21.10
C THR A 288 -23.11 2.51 22.16
N ASN A 289 -23.47 1.27 21.83
CA ASN A 289 -23.15 0.08 22.61
C ASN A 289 -22.03 -0.74 21.97
N PHE A 290 -21.16 -0.11 21.20
CA PHE A 290 -19.99 -0.70 20.59
C PHE A 290 -18.85 0.34 20.55
N LEU A 291 -17.64 -0.14 20.36
CA LEU A 291 -16.45 0.66 20.06
C LEU A 291 -16.02 0.39 18.62
N ALA A 292 -15.36 1.34 17.98
CA ALA A 292 -14.80 1.15 16.66
C ALA A 292 -13.45 1.88 16.52
N TYR A 293 -12.49 1.23 15.88
CA TYR A 293 -11.14 1.73 15.70
C TYR A 293 -10.78 1.73 14.22
N GLY A 294 -10.18 2.82 13.75
CA GLY A 294 -9.79 3.02 12.36
C GLY A 294 -8.33 3.44 12.20
N VAL A 295 -7.93 3.65 10.97
CA VAL A 295 -6.67 4.27 10.54
C VAL A 295 -6.98 5.07 9.28
N ASP A 296 -6.25 6.10 9.04
CA ASP A 296 -6.14 7.05 7.94
C ASP A 296 -6.45 8.48 8.37
N GLY A 297 -7.36 8.68 9.32
CA GLY A 297 -7.76 10.01 9.75
C GLY A 297 -8.54 10.77 8.68
N THR A 298 -9.32 10.06 7.85
CA THR A 298 -10.08 10.65 6.75
C THR A 298 -11.14 11.65 7.24
N ALA A 299 -11.59 12.54 6.33
CA ALA A 299 -12.71 13.43 6.61
C ALA A 299 -13.95 12.68 7.12
N GLN A 300 -14.27 11.53 6.51
CA GLN A 300 -15.36 10.66 6.95
C GLN A 300 -15.10 10.05 8.33
N GLY A 301 -13.87 9.56 8.61
CA GLY A 301 -13.48 9.04 9.92
C GLY A 301 -13.63 10.10 11.01
N CYS A 302 -13.19 11.34 10.73
CA CYS A 302 -13.36 12.46 11.66
C CYS A 302 -14.83 12.80 11.93
N LEU A 303 -15.71 12.76 10.92
CA LEU A 303 -17.15 12.95 11.13
C LEU A 303 -17.75 11.84 11.99
N LEU A 304 -17.34 10.57 11.78
CA LEU A 304 -17.79 9.45 12.62
C LEU A 304 -17.31 9.57 14.07
N ILE A 305 -16.10 10.08 14.31
CA ILE A 305 -15.62 10.38 15.67
C ILE A 305 -16.47 11.49 16.28
N LYS A 306 -16.80 12.54 15.54
CA LYS A 306 -17.65 13.63 16.01
C LYS A 306 -19.07 13.18 16.34
N GLU A 307 -19.59 12.20 15.61
CA GLU A 307 -20.88 11.55 15.87
C GLU A 307 -20.82 10.54 17.03
N GLY A 308 -19.64 10.20 17.55
CA GLY A 308 -19.45 9.19 18.59
C GLY A 308 -19.57 7.75 18.09
N MET A 309 -19.48 7.53 16.76
CA MET A 309 -19.58 6.21 16.11
C MET A 309 -18.22 5.55 15.91
N LEU A 310 -17.14 6.32 15.80
CA LEU A 310 -15.77 5.85 15.74
C LEU A 310 -15.04 6.35 16.99
N THR A 311 -14.33 5.47 17.68
CA THR A 311 -13.63 5.78 18.94
C THR A 311 -12.38 6.61 18.70
N CYS A 312 -11.54 6.14 17.76
CA CYS A 312 -10.36 6.88 17.30
C CYS A 312 -9.91 6.35 15.94
N THR A 313 -9.05 7.14 15.32
CA THR A 313 -8.27 6.77 14.14
C THR A 313 -6.84 7.28 14.28
N ALA A 314 -5.88 6.64 13.62
CA ALA A 314 -4.53 7.18 13.50
C ALA A 314 -4.40 7.91 12.15
N LEU A 315 -3.91 9.15 12.17
CA LEU A 315 -3.74 9.93 10.94
C LEU A 315 -2.69 9.26 10.04
N GLN A 316 -3.03 9.13 8.78
CA GLN A 316 -2.13 8.90 7.66
C GLN A 316 -2.25 10.10 6.73
N SER A 317 -1.40 11.11 6.90
CA SER A 317 -1.54 12.38 6.18
C SER A 317 -1.22 12.23 4.71
N ALA A 318 -2.24 12.16 3.86
CA ALA A 318 -2.07 12.13 2.40
C ALA A 318 -1.37 13.40 1.88
N SER A 319 -1.65 14.57 2.50
CA SER A 319 -1.02 15.83 2.16
C SER A 319 0.48 15.84 2.45
N ASP A 320 0.91 15.30 3.61
CA ASP A 320 2.33 15.25 3.95
C ASP A 320 3.07 14.19 3.14
N LEU A 321 2.45 13.02 2.90
CA LEU A 321 2.97 12.02 1.97
C LEU A 321 3.18 12.62 0.58
N ALA A 322 2.20 13.32 0.04
CA ALA A 322 2.28 13.93 -1.28
C ALA A 322 3.37 15.00 -1.36
N LYS A 323 3.45 15.90 -0.37
CA LYS A 323 4.49 16.95 -0.29
C LYS A 323 5.89 16.34 -0.24
N LYS A 324 6.11 15.33 0.63
CA LYS A 324 7.40 14.64 0.74
C LYS A 324 7.77 13.89 -0.55
N ASN A 325 6.83 13.15 -1.15
CA ASN A 325 7.05 12.48 -2.42
C ASN A 325 7.49 13.45 -3.52
N MET A 326 6.79 14.57 -3.67
CA MET A 326 7.14 15.57 -4.69
C MET A 326 8.45 16.31 -4.37
N GLU A 327 8.73 16.59 -3.11
CA GLU A 327 9.99 17.18 -2.67
C GLU A 327 11.17 16.27 -3.01
N TYR A 328 11.09 14.99 -2.66
CA TYR A 328 12.15 14.01 -2.93
C TYR A 328 12.27 13.72 -4.43
N ALA A 329 11.16 13.61 -5.16
CA ALA A 329 11.20 13.48 -6.62
C ALA A 329 11.95 14.66 -7.25
N SER A 330 11.68 15.90 -6.81
CA SER A 330 12.40 17.09 -7.29
C SER A 330 13.90 17.03 -6.99
N LYS A 331 14.28 16.68 -5.74
CA LYS A 331 15.70 16.58 -5.33
C LYS A 331 16.46 15.52 -6.13
N VAL A 332 15.85 14.36 -6.34
CA VAL A 332 16.44 13.25 -7.11
C VAL A 332 16.61 13.65 -8.56
N LEU A 333 15.59 14.22 -9.20
CA LEU A 333 15.61 14.63 -10.59
C LEU A 333 16.61 15.77 -10.88
N ASN A 334 16.82 16.66 -9.90
CA ASN A 334 17.82 17.72 -9.99
C ASN A 334 19.25 17.27 -9.61
N GLY A 335 19.45 15.99 -9.24
CA GLY A 335 20.75 15.44 -8.86
C GLY A 335 21.25 15.92 -7.49
N GLU A 336 20.35 16.42 -6.65
CA GLU A 336 20.66 16.90 -5.29
C GLU A 336 20.73 15.76 -4.27
N MET A 337 20.11 14.60 -4.58
CA MET A 337 19.99 13.44 -3.71
C MET A 337 19.98 12.15 -4.54
N ALA A 338 20.61 11.09 -4.05
CA ALA A 338 20.44 9.77 -4.64
C ALA A 338 19.07 9.18 -4.26
N ILE A 339 18.46 8.40 -5.16
CA ILE A 339 17.17 7.76 -4.90
C ILE A 339 17.21 6.86 -3.65
N THR A 340 18.32 6.18 -3.42
CA THR A 340 18.55 5.28 -2.28
C THR A 340 18.70 6.01 -0.92
N ASP A 341 18.85 7.33 -0.94
CA ASP A 341 18.89 8.14 0.27
C ASP A 341 17.49 8.62 0.69
N VAL A 342 16.49 8.41 -0.16
CA VAL A 342 15.08 8.72 0.15
C VAL A 342 14.54 7.63 1.08
N ASN A 343 14.37 7.97 2.36
CA ASN A 343 13.81 7.07 3.37
C ASN A 343 13.15 7.92 4.46
N ASP A 344 11.87 8.22 4.28
CA ASP A 344 11.16 9.14 5.16
C ASP A 344 9.75 8.61 5.48
N TYR A 345 9.30 8.87 6.70
CA TYR A 345 8.00 8.43 7.19
C TYR A 345 7.24 9.61 7.78
N VAL A 346 5.93 9.66 7.53
CA VAL A 346 5.06 10.64 8.17
C VAL A 346 4.60 10.13 9.53
N ASP A 347 4.37 11.06 10.47
CA ASP A 347 3.83 10.75 11.79
C ASP A 347 2.40 10.20 11.70
N ALA A 348 2.00 9.43 12.72
CA ALA A 348 0.68 8.82 12.85
C ALA A 348 -0.02 9.28 14.16
N PRO A 349 -0.32 10.57 14.34
CA PRO A 349 -1.00 11.04 15.54
C PRO A 349 -2.40 10.46 15.67
N GLU A 350 -2.82 10.24 16.92
CA GLU A 350 -4.19 9.86 17.24
C GLU A 350 -5.15 11.01 16.98
N ILE A 351 -6.29 10.67 16.35
CA ILE A 351 -7.47 11.53 16.26
C ILE A 351 -8.60 10.87 17.04
N ASN A 352 -9.14 11.58 18.01
CA ASN A 352 -10.22 11.12 18.89
C ASN A 352 -11.18 12.27 19.23
N ALA A 353 -12.15 12.03 20.10
CA ALA A 353 -13.18 13.02 20.46
C ALA A 353 -12.61 14.33 21.07
N GLU A 354 -11.38 14.31 21.60
CA GLU A 354 -10.78 15.49 22.25
C GLU A 354 -10.16 16.47 21.24
N ASN A 355 -9.68 15.97 20.10
CA ASN A 355 -8.94 16.78 19.10
C ASN A 355 -9.55 16.76 17.69
N VAL A 356 -10.60 15.98 17.44
CA VAL A 356 -11.19 15.81 16.10
C VAL A 356 -11.65 17.13 15.46
N ASP A 357 -12.08 18.10 16.26
CA ASP A 357 -12.54 19.40 15.75
C ASP A 357 -11.44 20.18 15.00
N GLU A 358 -10.18 20.01 15.40
CA GLU A 358 -9.04 20.61 14.72
C GLU A 358 -8.88 20.04 13.31
N TYR A 359 -9.03 18.72 13.16
CA TYR A 359 -8.94 18.03 11.86
C TYR A 359 -10.15 18.33 10.98
N ILE A 360 -11.36 18.33 11.54
CA ILE A 360 -12.57 18.73 10.81
C ILE A 360 -12.41 20.13 10.23
N GLN A 361 -11.84 21.07 10.99
CA GLN A 361 -11.62 22.43 10.48
C GLN A 361 -10.65 22.45 9.29
N ILE A 362 -9.58 21.63 9.32
CA ILE A 362 -8.65 21.49 8.18
C ILE A 362 -9.41 20.97 6.94
N TYR A 363 -10.25 19.96 7.09
CA TYR A 363 -11.03 19.41 5.98
C TYR A 363 -12.11 20.37 5.45
N VAL A 364 -12.67 21.20 6.32
CA VAL A 364 -13.58 22.29 5.90
C VAL A 364 -12.82 23.34 5.09
N ASP A 365 -11.66 23.78 5.57
CA ASP A 365 -10.84 24.78 4.90
C ASP A 365 -10.34 24.31 3.52
N ASN A 366 -10.09 23.00 3.39
CA ASN A 366 -9.70 22.35 2.13
C ASN A 366 -10.90 22.02 1.22
N GLY A 367 -12.15 22.19 1.71
CA GLY A 367 -13.37 21.91 0.96
C GLY A 367 -13.73 20.41 0.87
N GLU A 368 -13.13 19.57 1.68
CA GLU A 368 -13.44 18.13 1.77
C GLU A 368 -14.69 17.86 2.63
N ILE A 369 -14.95 18.70 3.64
CA ILE A 369 -16.17 18.67 4.44
C ILE A 369 -16.99 19.93 4.12
N SER A 370 -18.26 19.75 3.78
CA SER A 370 -19.22 20.83 3.55
C SER A 370 -20.01 21.18 4.81
N ALA A 371 -20.53 22.41 4.92
CA ALA A 371 -21.38 22.85 6.03
C ALA A 371 -22.61 21.92 6.25
N ASN A 372 -23.18 21.38 5.17
CA ASN A 372 -24.28 20.42 5.27
C ASN A 372 -23.93 19.13 6.02
N GLN A 373 -22.67 18.68 5.94
CA GLN A 373 -22.20 17.48 6.65
C GLN A 373 -21.99 17.75 8.15
N LEU A 374 -21.84 19.00 8.53
CA LEU A 374 -21.74 19.43 9.94
C LEU A 374 -23.12 19.70 10.57
N GLY A 375 -24.21 19.63 9.79
CA GLY A 375 -25.56 19.91 10.26
C GLY A 375 -25.86 21.42 10.42
N GLU A 376 -25.09 22.28 9.77
CA GLU A 376 -25.25 23.74 9.75
C GLU A 376 -26.13 24.22 8.59
#